data_2d47167cca693733faab87bc6a228533
#
_entry.id   2d47167cca693733faab87bc6a228533
#
_cell.length_a   1.000
_cell.length_b   1.000
_cell.length_c   1.000
_cell.angle_alpha   90.00
_cell.angle_beta   90.00
_cell.angle_gamma   90.00
#
_symmetry.space_group_name_H-M   'P 1'
#
loop_
_entity.id
_entity.type
_entity.pdbx_description
1 polymer ?
#
loop_
_entity_poly.entity_id
_entity_poly.type
_entity_poly.pdbx_seq_one_letter_code
_entity_poly.pdbx_strand_id
1 'polypeptide(L)'
;YGSGSMFPNSIFDVQPLPKHTNRFVGVISGHHGVARSGRLMIFDPAKSRKEEKGMIQELPFRGRPIIPEVKDELVNGVWPQFIKPYPLTDETFLVTAKLSPYSRWGIYLVDIYDNLTLVANADDAGMIYSVPVKSTPIPPAIPDRIKPNEKEATVFIQDVYEGEGLRGVPRGEIKSFRVYAYEYAYRRTLSDHYNHGIQAGWDIKRLLGTVPVEKDGSAIFKIPANTPVSLQPLDKNGRAVQWMRSWLTGMPGEVVSCVGCHEDQNTIPVPKRVQASTRQPHELKIAEGGVRPYTFAYEIQPILDRACVACHDGSKPERPNFKDTTSVG
;
A
#
# COMPACT_ATOMS: atom_id res chain seq x y z
N TYR A 1 4.79 -9.60 -3.21
CA TYR A 1 5.44 -10.39 -4.27
C TYR A 1 5.52 -9.55 -5.54
N GLY A 2 6.71 -9.47 -6.15
CA GLY A 2 6.93 -8.60 -7.30
C GLY A 2 6.78 -7.11 -6.97
N SER A 3 7.02 -6.28 -7.95
CA SER A 3 6.76 -4.85 -7.94
C SER A 3 6.58 -4.38 -9.37
N GLY A 4 6.24 -3.11 -9.59
CA GLY A 4 6.13 -2.55 -10.92
C GLY A 4 7.40 -2.68 -11.80
N SER A 5 8.54 -2.96 -11.20
CA SER A 5 9.83 -3.15 -11.90
C SER A 5 10.37 -4.55 -11.78
N MET A 6 9.59 -5.53 -11.36
CA MET A 6 9.99 -6.92 -11.15
C MET A 6 8.90 -7.87 -11.63
N PHE A 7 9.31 -9.06 -12.08
CA PHE A 7 8.39 -10.15 -12.38
C PHE A 7 7.86 -10.83 -11.10
N PRO A 8 6.60 -11.22 -11.04
CA PRO A 8 5.54 -10.92 -11.99
C PRO A 8 5.09 -9.46 -11.86
N ASN A 9 4.77 -8.85 -12.98
CA ASN A 9 4.44 -7.42 -13.06
C ASN A 9 3.11 -7.09 -12.38
N SER A 10 2.14 -7.97 -12.54
CA SER A 10 0.86 -7.95 -11.82
C SER A 10 0.38 -9.36 -11.52
N ILE A 11 -0.31 -9.54 -10.40
CA ILE A 11 -0.92 -10.79 -9.99
C ILE A 11 -2.38 -10.52 -9.64
N PHE A 12 -3.28 -11.30 -10.21
CA PHE A 12 -4.71 -11.20 -9.97
C PHE A 12 -5.28 -12.49 -9.41
N ASP A 13 -6.40 -12.39 -8.72
CA ASP A 13 -7.24 -13.50 -8.29
C ASP A 13 -6.48 -14.60 -7.52
N VAL A 14 -5.58 -14.20 -6.63
CA VAL A 14 -4.75 -15.13 -5.85
C VAL A 14 -5.59 -15.93 -4.88
N GLN A 15 -5.41 -17.25 -4.87
CA GLN A 15 -6.07 -18.18 -3.96
C GLN A 15 -5.05 -19.09 -3.28
N PRO A 16 -5.16 -19.33 -1.96
CA PRO A 16 -4.30 -20.28 -1.26
C PRO A 16 -4.64 -21.73 -1.66
N LEU A 17 -3.63 -22.59 -1.71
CA LEU A 17 -3.85 -24.02 -1.92
C LEU A 17 -4.35 -24.70 -0.65
N PRO A 18 -5.31 -25.65 -0.74
CA PRO A 18 -6.01 -26.17 0.43
C PRO A 18 -5.13 -26.87 1.49
N LYS A 19 -4.08 -27.57 1.06
CA LYS A 19 -3.18 -28.33 1.96
C LYS A 19 -1.83 -27.64 2.20
N HIS A 20 -1.44 -26.70 1.34
CA HIS A 20 -0.16 -25.99 1.42
C HIS A 20 -0.38 -24.54 1.81
N THR A 21 -0.20 -24.22 3.08
CA THR A 21 -0.43 -22.86 3.63
C THR A 21 0.44 -21.76 3.02
N ASN A 22 1.56 -22.14 2.39
CA ASN A 22 2.51 -21.19 1.78
C ASN A 22 2.43 -21.18 0.25
N ARG A 23 1.56 -21.97 -0.38
CA ARG A 23 1.41 -22.03 -1.84
C ARG A 23 0.11 -21.41 -2.28
N PHE A 24 0.19 -20.78 -3.43
CA PHE A 24 -0.92 -20.05 -4.00
C PHE A 24 -1.00 -20.32 -5.50
N VAL A 25 -2.21 -20.23 -6.04
CA VAL A 25 -2.46 -20.13 -7.47
C VAL A 25 -2.95 -18.72 -7.77
N GLY A 26 -2.54 -18.14 -8.89
CA GLY A 26 -2.97 -16.82 -9.31
C GLY A 26 -2.75 -16.60 -10.80
N VAL A 27 -3.25 -15.49 -11.29
CA VAL A 27 -3.13 -15.08 -12.69
C VAL A 27 -2.11 -13.97 -12.79
N ILE A 28 -1.07 -14.15 -13.58
CA ILE A 28 -0.09 -13.09 -13.86
C ILE A 28 -0.37 -12.41 -15.18
N SER A 29 -0.13 -11.12 -15.26
CA SER A 29 -0.35 -10.30 -16.45
C SER A 29 0.81 -9.32 -16.65
N GLY A 30 0.64 -8.35 -17.55
CA GLY A 30 1.65 -7.36 -17.87
C GLY A 30 1.84 -6.28 -16.79
N HIS A 31 2.64 -5.26 -17.12
CA HIS A 31 3.08 -4.25 -16.16
C HIS A 31 2.10 -3.09 -16.00
N HIS A 32 1.68 -2.45 -17.09
CA HIS A 32 0.73 -1.33 -17.06
C HIS A 32 -0.48 -1.57 -17.99
N GLY A 33 -1.60 -0.91 -17.67
CA GLY A 33 -2.77 -0.83 -18.57
C GLY A 33 -3.33 -2.16 -19.06
N VAL A 34 -3.11 -3.24 -18.30
CA VAL A 34 -3.33 -4.61 -18.77
C VAL A 34 -4.73 -5.12 -18.46
N ALA A 35 -5.21 -6.03 -19.30
CA ALA A 35 -6.37 -6.84 -19.01
C ALA A 35 -6.10 -7.66 -17.72
N ARG A 36 -7.14 -7.85 -16.89
CA ARG A 36 -7.04 -8.66 -15.67
C ARG A 36 -7.17 -10.15 -15.97
N SER A 37 -6.57 -10.58 -17.07
CA SER A 37 -6.45 -11.97 -17.51
C SER A 37 -5.01 -12.27 -17.86
N GLY A 38 -4.63 -13.52 -17.90
CA GLY A 38 -3.27 -13.87 -18.25
C GLY A 38 -2.91 -15.32 -17.99
N ARG A 39 -1.67 -15.54 -17.59
CA ARG A 39 -1.08 -16.86 -17.39
C ARG A 39 -1.41 -17.38 -15.98
N LEU A 40 -1.85 -18.62 -15.88
CA LEU A 40 -2.15 -19.27 -14.60
C LEU A 40 -0.86 -19.81 -13.98
N MET A 41 -0.58 -19.43 -12.72
CA MET A 41 0.70 -19.71 -12.10
C MET A 41 0.53 -20.21 -10.67
N ILE A 42 1.29 -21.26 -10.31
CA ILE A 42 1.48 -21.68 -8.91
C ILE A 42 2.76 -21.05 -8.40
N PHE A 43 2.74 -20.48 -7.20
CA PHE A 43 3.90 -19.84 -6.58
C PHE A 43 3.94 -20.06 -5.07
N ASP A 44 5.15 -19.96 -4.50
CA ASP A 44 5.44 -20.13 -3.08
C ASP A 44 6.29 -18.96 -2.57
N PRO A 45 5.68 -17.95 -1.92
CA PRO A 45 6.39 -16.81 -1.37
C PRO A 45 7.38 -17.17 -0.24
N ALA A 46 7.21 -18.31 0.42
CA ALA A 46 8.15 -18.79 1.42
C ALA A 46 9.47 -19.26 0.77
N LYS A 47 9.41 -19.77 -0.45
CA LYS A 47 10.60 -20.13 -1.22
C LYS A 47 11.35 -18.87 -1.68
N SER A 48 10.65 -17.92 -2.26
CA SER A 48 11.17 -16.60 -2.62
C SER A 48 10.04 -15.64 -2.98
N ARG A 49 10.25 -14.35 -2.78
CA ARG A 49 9.35 -13.28 -3.25
C ARG A 49 9.95 -12.48 -4.42
N LYS A 50 11.07 -12.97 -4.98
CA LYS A 50 11.81 -12.27 -6.03
C LYS A 50 11.73 -13.04 -7.35
N GLU A 51 11.27 -12.37 -8.39
CA GLU A 51 11.26 -12.85 -9.76
C GLU A 51 10.67 -14.27 -9.90
N GLU A 52 11.20 -15.08 -10.77
CA GLU A 52 10.81 -16.47 -11.00
C GLU A 52 11.11 -17.42 -9.84
N LYS A 53 11.97 -17.02 -8.89
CA LYS A 53 12.51 -17.89 -7.83
C LYS A 53 11.44 -18.44 -6.88
N GLY A 54 10.32 -17.74 -6.74
CA GLY A 54 9.16 -18.21 -5.99
C GLY A 54 8.11 -18.91 -6.85
N MET A 55 8.24 -18.89 -8.17
CA MET A 55 7.33 -19.57 -9.07
C MET A 55 7.59 -21.08 -9.07
N ILE A 56 6.52 -21.88 -9.12
CA ILE A 56 6.60 -23.33 -9.11
C ILE A 56 6.30 -23.88 -10.48
N GLN A 57 5.18 -23.48 -11.06
CA GLN A 57 4.72 -24.00 -12.35
C GLN A 57 3.74 -23.04 -13.01
N GLU A 58 3.85 -22.90 -14.32
CA GLU A 58 2.80 -22.34 -15.17
C GLU A 58 1.82 -23.44 -15.60
N LEU A 59 0.53 -23.14 -15.62
CA LEU A 59 -0.52 -24.08 -15.97
C LEU A 59 -1.29 -23.61 -17.22
N PRO A 60 -1.60 -24.52 -18.17
CA PRO A 60 -0.94 -25.80 -18.36
C PRO A 60 0.43 -25.52 -18.97
N PHE A 61 1.49 -26.11 -18.69
CA PHE A 61 2.84 -26.02 -19.30
C PHE A 61 3.88 -26.53 -18.32
N ARG A 62 3.65 -27.75 -17.85
CA ARG A 62 4.54 -28.43 -16.93
C ARG A 62 5.96 -28.53 -17.48
N GLY A 63 6.94 -28.14 -16.66
CA GLY A 63 8.35 -28.20 -17.05
C GLY A 63 8.82 -27.06 -17.96
N ARG A 64 7.93 -26.15 -18.37
CA ARG A 64 8.32 -24.94 -19.10
C ARG A 64 9.12 -24.03 -18.20
N PRO A 65 10.30 -23.55 -18.61
CA PRO A 65 11.05 -22.55 -17.86
C PRO A 65 10.24 -21.26 -17.70
N ILE A 66 10.21 -20.75 -16.50
CA ILE A 66 9.57 -19.46 -16.20
C ILE A 66 10.62 -18.38 -16.41
N ILE A 67 10.42 -17.56 -17.44
CA ILE A 67 11.32 -16.46 -17.78
C ILE A 67 10.78 -15.18 -17.16
N PRO A 68 11.54 -14.49 -16.31
CA PRO A 68 11.13 -13.25 -15.72
C PRO A 68 11.23 -12.11 -16.73
N GLU A 69 10.09 -11.60 -17.19
CA GLU A 69 10.00 -10.48 -18.12
C GLU A 69 9.19 -9.35 -17.48
N VAL A 70 9.72 -8.14 -17.51
CA VAL A 70 8.97 -6.91 -17.17
C VAL A 70 8.50 -6.28 -18.47
N LYS A 71 7.20 -6.45 -18.77
CA LYS A 71 6.62 -6.07 -20.04
C LYS A 71 5.15 -5.73 -19.89
N ASP A 72 4.71 -4.63 -20.48
CA ASP A 72 3.29 -4.23 -20.46
C ASP A 72 2.41 -5.24 -21.21
N GLU A 73 2.89 -5.71 -22.33
CA GLU A 73 2.16 -6.61 -23.22
C GLU A 73 2.46 -8.10 -23.00
N LEU A 74 2.85 -8.47 -21.76
CA LEU A 74 3.31 -9.82 -21.40
C LEU A 74 2.35 -10.94 -21.86
N VAL A 75 1.06 -10.68 -21.87
CA VAL A 75 0.02 -11.65 -22.18
C VAL A 75 -0.76 -11.34 -23.46
N ASN A 76 -0.39 -10.29 -24.18
CA ASN A 76 -1.02 -9.96 -25.45
C ASN A 76 -0.70 -11.02 -26.51
N GLY A 77 -1.74 -11.60 -27.11
CA GLY A 77 -1.57 -12.68 -28.09
C GLY A 77 -1.11 -14.03 -27.51
N VAL A 78 -0.97 -14.13 -26.19
CA VAL A 78 -0.63 -15.40 -25.51
C VAL A 78 -1.91 -16.12 -25.09
N TRP A 79 -2.03 -17.39 -25.43
CA TRP A 79 -3.19 -18.22 -25.14
C TRP A 79 -2.75 -19.58 -24.60
N PRO A 80 -3.58 -20.24 -23.76
CA PRO A 80 -4.83 -19.78 -23.17
C PRO A 80 -4.62 -18.64 -22.19
N GLN A 81 -5.66 -17.81 -21.97
CA GLN A 81 -5.72 -16.84 -20.88
C GLN A 81 -6.72 -17.28 -19.82
N PHE A 82 -6.41 -16.95 -18.59
CA PHE A 82 -7.14 -17.39 -17.40
C PHE A 82 -7.58 -16.19 -16.54
N ILE A 83 -8.69 -16.39 -15.82
CA ILE A 83 -9.16 -15.52 -14.75
C ILE A 83 -9.80 -16.40 -13.65
N LYS A 84 -9.92 -15.87 -12.45
CA LYS A 84 -10.70 -16.44 -11.34
C LYS A 84 -10.42 -17.92 -11.05
N PRO A 85 -9.18 -18.34 -10.80
CA PRO A 85 -8.89 -19.71 -10.40
C PRO A 85 -9.49 -20.00 -9.02
N TYR A 86 -10.05 -21.20 -8.88
CA TYR A 86 -10.53 -21.76 -7.62
C TYR A 86 -9.86 -23.11 -7.39
N PRO A 87 -8.98 -23.28 -6.38
CA PRO A 87 -8.35 -24.54 -6.09
C PRO A 87 -9.36 -25.51 -5.49
N LEU A 88 -9.61 -26.62 -6.20
CA LEU A 88 -10.39 -27.75 -5.67
C LEU A 88 -9.52 -28.63 -4.77
N THR A 89 -8.29 -28.84 -5.22
CA THR A 89 -7.20 -29.50 -4.48
C THR A 89 -5.90 -28.70 -4.70
N ASP A 90 -4.79 -29.21 -4.19
CA ASP A 90 -3.47 -28.60 -4.48
C ASP A 90 -3.01 -28.83 -5.93
N GLU A 91 -3.66 -29.74 -6.63
CA GLU A 91 -3.27 -30.18 -7.98
C GLU A 91 -4.31 -29.85 -9.05
N THR A 92 -5.54 -29.52 -8.65
CA THR A 92 -6.67 -29.35 -9.56
C THR A 92 -7.41 -28.04 -9.29
N PHE A 93 -7.66 -27.29 -10.36
CA PHE A 93 -8.21 -25.95 -10.30
C PHE A 93 -9.42 -25.79 -11.21
N LEU A 94 -10.49 -25.24 -10.70
CA LEU A 94 -11.59 -24.76 -11.50
C LEU A 94 -11.27 -23.33 -11.91
N VAL A 95 -11.27 -23.04 -13.21
CA VAL A 95 -10.85 -21.74 -13.73
C VAL A 95 -11.78 -21.26 -14.83
N THR A 96 -11.86 -19.98 -15.01
CA THR A 96 -12.40 -19.41 -16.23
C THR A 96 -11.27 -19.23 -17.23
N ALA A 97 -11.41 -19.78 -18.42
CA ALA A 97 -10.39 -19.71 -19.47
C ALA A 97 -10.95 -19.29 -20.82
N LYS A 98 -10.09 -18.65 -21.59
CA LYS A 98 -10.28 -18.30 -22.99
C LYS A 98 -9.12 -18.90 -23.78
N LEU A 99 -9.40 -19.85 -24.69
CA LEU A 99 -8.37 -20.66 -25.32
C LEU A 99 -7.71 -20.00 -26.55
N SER A 100 -8.41 -19.04 -27.16
CA SER A 100 -7.93 -18.31 -28.34
C SER A 100 -8.59 -16.93 -28.41
N PRO A 101 -8.12 -16.02 -29.28
CA PRO A 101 -8.79 -14.74 -29.48
C PRO A 101 -10.24 -14.86 -29.96
N TYR A 102 -10.59 -15.99 -30.59
CA TYR A 102 -11.92 -16.23 -31.16
C TYR A 102 -12.85 -17.03 -30.25
N SER A 103 -12.31 -17.72 -29.23
CA SER A 103 -13.14 -18.47 -28.27
C SER A 103 -13.81 -17.56 -27.27
N ARG A 104 -14.89 -18.00 -26.66
CA ARG A 104 -15.53 -17.34 -25.52
C ARG A 104 -14.87 -17.80 -24.22
N TRP A 105 -15.10 -17.05 -23.17
CA TRP A 105 -14.75 -17.43 -21.80
C TRP A 105 -15.64 -18.59 -21.36
N GLY A 106 -15.06 -19.71 -20.96
CA GLY A 106 -15.73 -20.89 -20.43
C GLY A 106 -15.12 -21.33 -19.10
N ILE A 107 -15.80 -22.24 -18.42
CA ILE A 107 -15.32 -22.86 -17.18
C ILE A 107 -14.57 -24.12 -17.50
N TYR A 108 -13.35 -24.23 -17.00
CA TYR A 108 -12.45 -25.35 -17.26
C TYR A 108 -11.91 -25.94 -15.95
N LEU A 109 -11.63 -27.23 -15.99
CA LEU A 109 -10.80 -27.92 -15.01
C LEU A 109 -9.37 -27.97 -15.54
N VAL A 110 -8.42 -27.45 -14.77
CA VAL A 110 -6.99 -27.45 -15.08
C VAL A 110 -6.24 -28.15 -13.96
N ASP A 111 -5.23 -28.95 -14.30
CA ASP A 111 -4.39 -29.59 -13.29
C ASP A 111 -2.89 -29.38 -13.53
N ILE A 112 -2.08 -29.85 -12.60
CA ILE A 112 -0.62 -29.75 -12.65
C ILE A 112 0.04 -30.67 -13.68
N TYR A 113 -0.75 -31.54 -14.32
CA TYR A 113 -0.32 -32.53 -15.33
C TYR A 113 -0.64 -32.08 -16.77
N ASP A 114 -1.03 -30.80 -16.95
CA ASP A 114 -1.38 -30.15 -18.22
C ASP A 114 -2.75 -30.55 -18.80
N ASN A 115 -3.60 -31.20 -18.02
CA ASN A 115 -4.96 -31.40 -18.45
C ASN A 115 -5.77 -30.10 -18.39
N LEU A 116 -6.51 -29.83 -19.46
CA LEU A 116 -7.41 -28.70 -19.61
C LEU A 116 -8.74 -29.19 -20.17
N THR A 117 -9.71 -29.37 -19.28
CA THR A 117 -11.00 -29.97 -19.61
C THR A 117 -12.13 -28.95 -19.51
N LEU A 118 -12.91 -28.80 -20.56
CA LEU A 118 -14.10 -27.95 -20.54
C LEU A 118 -15.14 -28.54 -19.58
N VAL A 119 -15.62 -27.75 -18.66
CA VAL A 119 -16.70 -28.09 -17.71
C VAL A 119 -18.03 -27.51 -18.19
N ALA A 120 -18.01 -26.21 -18.54
CA ALA A 120 -19.20 -25.53 -19.03
C ALA A 120 -18.85 -24.35 -19.94
N ASN A 121 -19.69 -24.10 -20.92
CA ASN A 121 -19.71 -22.88 -21.72
C ASN A 121 -21.16 -22.44 -21.97
N ALA A 122 -21.34 -21.24 -22.49
CA ALA A 122 -22.61 -20.73 -22.96
C ALA A 122 -22.49 -20.34 -24.43
N ASP A 123 -23.59 -20.54 -25.19
CA ASP A 123 -23.57 -20.32 -26.65
C ASP A 123 -23.60 -18.82 -27.01
N ASP A 124 -24.19 -18.00 -26.17
CA ASP A 124 -24.43 -16.56 -26.41
C ASP A 124 -23.65 -15.62 -25.46
N ALA A 125 -23.02 -16.14 -24.42
CA ALA A 125 -22.32 -15.35 -23.40
C ALA A 125 -20.99 -15.98 -22.98
N GLY A 126 -20.13 -15.17 -22.32
CA GLY A 126 -18.97 -15.68 -21.59
C GLY A 126 -19.32 -16.03 -20.14
N MET A 127 -18.83 -17.17 -19.67
CA MET A 127 -18.92 -17.55 -18.25
C MET A 127 -17.68 -17.02 -17.52
N ILE A 128 -17.85 -16.20 -16.48
CA ILE A 128 -16.72 -15.46 -15.90
C ILE A 128 -16.31 -15.96 -14.52
N TYR A 129 -17.20 -16.58 -13.76
CA TYR A 129 -16.91 -16.90 -12.36
C TYR A 129 -17.55 -18.22 -11.96
N SER A 130 -16.74 -19.13 -11.42
CA SER A 130 -17.22 -20.40 -10.90
C SER A 130 -16.82 -20.59 -9.45
N VAL A 131 -17.80 -20.88 -8.61
CA VAL A 131 -17.59 -21.23 -7.21
C VAL A 131 -18.33 -22.52 -6.90
N PRO A 132 -17.62 -23.58 -6.48
CA PRO A 132 -18.27 -24.82 -6.07
C PRO A 132 -19.14 -24.60 -4.84
N VAL A 133 -20.38 -25.08 -4.88
CA VAL A 133 -21.23 -25.14 -3.69
C VAL A 133 -20.80 -26.34 -2.87
N LYS A 134 -20.09 -26.09 -1.78
CA LYS A 134 -19.61 -27.11 -0.86
C LYS A 134 -19.60 -26.62 0.58
N SER A 135 -19.66 -27.55 1.52
CA SER A 135 -19.43 -27.24 2.94
C SER A 135 -17.98 -26.75 3.11
N THR A 136 -17.81 -25.61 3.79
CA THR A 136 -16.52 -25.08 4.19
C THR A 136 -16.45 -24.93 5.69
N PRO A 137 -15.27 -25.10 6.31
CA PRO A 137 -15.10 -24.80 7.73
C PRO A 137 -15.52 -23.36 8.03
N ILE A 138 -16.28 -23.18 9.08
CA ILE A 138 -16.61 -21.84 9.57
C ILE A 138 -15.30 -21.21 10.09
N PRO A 139 -14.90 -20.02 9.60
CA PRO A 139 -13.71 -19.37 10.13
C PRO A 139 -13.89 -19.06 11.62
N PRO A 140 -12.81 -19.05 12.41
CA PRO A 140 -12.89 -18.72 13.82
C PRO A 140 -13.46 -17.30 13.99
N ALA A 141 -14.35 -17.13 14.96
CA ALA A 141 -14.87 -15.83 15.32
C ALA A 141 -13.72 -14.97 15.87
N ILE A 142 -13.46 -13.84 15.24
CA ILE A 142 -12.53 -12.85 15.75
C ILE A 142 -13.32 -11.89 16.63
N PRO A 143 -12.96 -11.71 17.91
CA PRO A 143 -13.63 -10.77 18.77
C PRO A 143 -13.57 -9.36 18.17
N ASP A 144 -14.68 -8.66 18.20
CA ASP A 144 -14.71 -7.26 17.79
C ASP A 144 -13.86 -6.42 18.75
N ARG A 145 -12.87 -5.74 18.22
CA ARG A 145 -11.96 -4.86 18.95
C ARG A 145 -12.31 -3.39 18.79
N ILE A 146 -13.33 -3.12 18.00
CA ILE A 146 -13.79 -1.77 17.69
C ILE A 146 -14.76 -1.31 18.78
N LYS A 147 -14.61 -0.06 19.19
CA LYS A 147 -15.54 0.63 20.08
C LYS A 147 -16.25 1.73 19.31
N PRO A 148 -17.39 1.47 18.66
CA PRO A 148 -17.98 2.35 17.66
C PRO A 148 -18.25 3.79 18.13
N ASN A 149 -18.40 4.00 19.43
CA ASN A 149 -18.66 5.31 20.04
C ASN A 149 -17.40 6.12 20.31
N GLU A 150 -16.20 5.51 20.21
CA GLU A 150 -14.93 6.20 20.37
C GLU A 150 -14.63 7.02 19.09
N LYS A 151 -14.04 8.19 19.29
CA LYS A 151 -13.64 9.07 18.17
C LYS A 151 -12.16 8.98 17.83
N GLU A 152 -11.42 8.23 18.60
CA GLU A 152 -9.98 8.15 18.53
C GLU A 152 -9.53 6.69 18.46
N ALA A 153 -8.37 6.50 17.87
CA ALA A 153 -7.56 5.29 17.94
C ALA A 153 -6.24 5.60 18.65
N THR A 154 -5.61 4.58 19.20
CA THR A 154 -4.29 4.69 19.83
C THR A 154 -3.25 4.11 18.89
N VAL A 155 -2.15 4.82 18.68
CA VAL A 155 -0.96 4.33 17.98
C VAL A 155 0.10 3.99 19.02
N PHE A 156 0.64 2.78 18.95
CA PHE A 156 1.74 2.30 19.76
C PHE A 156 2.92 1.93 18.87
N ILE A 157 4.09 2.51 19.11
CA ILE A 157 5.34 2.21 18.41
C ILE A 157 6.32 1.66 19.43
N GLN A 158 6.84 0.45 19.20
CA GLN A 158 7.76 -0.18 20.13
C GLN A 158 9.13 0.50 20.12
N ASP A 159 9.67 0.78 18.93
CA ASP A 159 11.00 1.39 18.79
C ASP A 159 11.14 2.01 17.39
N VAL A 160 11.14 3.32 17.27
CA VAL A 160 11.22 4.04 15.98
C VAL A 160 12.47 3.71 15.17
N TYR A 161 13.53 3.20 15.82
CA TYR A 161 14.80 2.88 15.17
C TYR A 161 14.87 1.44 14.63
N GLU A 162 13.84 0.63 14.85
CA GLU A 162 13.74 -0.68 14.22
C GLU A 162 13.28 -0.53 12.77
N GLY A 163 13.90 -1.32 11.88
CA GLY A 163 13.57 -1.34 10.45
C GLY A 163 14.41 -0.39 9.60
N GLU A 164 14.04 -0.31 8.33
CA GLU A 164 14.83 0.37 7.31
C GLU A 164 14.56 1.88 7.22
N GLY A 165 13.41 2.33 7.72
CA GLY A 165 12.96 3.71 7.53
C GLY A 165 13.86 4.76 8.18
N LEU A 166 14.50 4.41 9.29
CA LEU A 166 15.47 5.27 10.00
C LEU A 166 16.88 4.68 10.04
N ARG A 167 17.24 3.84 9.06
CA ARG A 167 18.59 3.27 8.95
C ARG A 167 19.64 4.38 8.94
N GLY A 168 20.64 4.26 9.81
CA GLY A 168 21.73 5.22 9.93
C GLY A 168 21.42 6.47 10.77
N VAL A 169 20.20 6.61 11.25
CA VAL A 169 19.84 7.68 12.21
C VAL A 169 20.27 7.25 13.61
N PRO A 170 21.11 8.02 14.32
CA PRO A 170 21.54 7.68 15.66
C PRO A 170 20.38 7.60 16.66
N ARG A 171 20.43 6.61 17.55
CA ARG A 171 19.44 6.52 18.63
C ARG A 171 19.45 7.80 19.49
N GLY A 172 18.26 8.26 19.82
CA GLY A 172 18.08 9.50 20.57
C GLY A 172 18.01 10.76 19.70
N GLU A 173 18.19 10.66 18.37
CA GLU A 173 18.00 11.79 17.46
C GLU A 173 16.52 12.17 17.34
N ILE A 174 15.63 11.21 17.22
CA ILE A 174 14.18 11.47 17.12
C ILE A 174 13.62 11.85 18.48
N LYS A 175 12.96 13.00 18.53
CA LYS A 175 12.38 13.57 19.76
C LYS A 175 10.86 13.61 19.74
N SER A 176 10.27 13.70 18.54
CA SER A 176 8.82 13.78 18.37
C SER A 176 8.41 13.35 17.00
N PHE A 177 7.12 13.12 16.82
CA PHE A 177 6.48 13.03 15.52
C PHE A 177 5.61 14.26 15.28
N ARG A 178 5.63 14.73 14.04
CA ARG A 178 4.56 15.56 13.48
C ARG A 178 3.58 14.63 12.79
N VAL A 179 2.30 14.76 13.12
CA VAL A 179 1.22 13.90 12.63
C VAL A 179 0.40 14.69 11.63
N TYR A 180 0.24 14.12 10.42
CA TYR A 180 -0.55 14.70 9.35
C TYR A 180 -1.72 13.79 9.02
N ALA A 181 -2.91 14.36 8.83
CA ALA A 181 -4.02 13.69 8.18
C ALA A 181 -3.94 13.87 6.67
N TYR A 182 -4.35 12.82 5.94
CA TYR A 182 -4.61 12.92 4.51
C TYR A 182 -6.00 13.46 4.28
N GLU A 183 -6.12 14.38 3.34
CA GLU A 183 -7.38 14.96 2.93
C GLU A 183 -7.80 14.47 1.56
N TYR A 184 -9.10 14.47 1.30
CA TYR A 184 -9.61 14.20 -0.03
C TYR A 184 -9.20 15.32 -0.99
N ALA A 185 -8.81 14.92 -2.19
CA ALA A 185 -8.63 15.87 -3.26
C ALA A 185 -9.96 16.39 -3.76
N TYR A 186 -10.08 17.70 -3.87
CA TYR A 186 -11.29 18.34 -4.37
C TYR A 186 -11.42 18.20 -5.90
N ARG A 187 -12.66 18.21 -6.38
CA ARG A 187 -12.95 18.20 -7.81
C ARG A 187 -12.18 19.34 -8.51
N ARG A 188 -11.47 19.02 -9.61
CA ARG A 188 -10.56 19.89 -10.37
C ARG A 188 -9.15 20.08 -9.79
N THR A 189 -8.86 19.62 -8.59
CA THR A 189 -7.49 19.59 -8.10
C THR A 189 -6.76 18.31 -8.50
N LEU A 190 -7.49 17.34 -9.06
CA LEU A 190 -7.00 16.02 -9.50
C LEU A 190 -7.26 15.74 -10.99
N SER A 191 -7.57 16.72 -11.80
CA SER A 191 -7.72 16.45 -13.24
C SER A 191 -6.43 15.93 -13.88
N ASP A 192 -5.31 16.23 -13.26
CA ASP A 192 -4.00 15.66 -13.53
C ASP A 192 -3.36 15.24 -12.23
N HIS A 193 -2.92 14.01 -12.13
CA HIS A 193 -2.14 13.48 -11.02
C HIS A 193 -0.88 14.31 -10.72
N TYR A 194 -0.59 15.29 -11.53
CA TYR A 194 0.67 16.01 -11.60
C TYR A 194 0.63 17.42 -11.04
N ASN A 195 -0.54 17.92 -10.61
CA ASN A 195 -0.69 19.32 -10.26
C ASN A 195 -0.49 19.68 -8.78
N HIS A 196 -0.03 18.75 -7.94
CA HIS A 196 0.22 19.03 -6.55
C HIS A 196 1.72 18.90 -6.21
N GLY A 197 2.39 20.06 -6.10
CA GLY A 197 3.80 20.16 -5.77
C GLY A 197 4.75 19.85 -6.93
N ILE A 198 6.02 20.12 -6.70
CA ILE A 198 7.10 20.06 -7.72
C ILE A 198 7.33 18.65 -8.28
N GLN A 199 6.94 17.62 -7.54
CA GLN A 199 7.15 16.21 -7.90
C GLN A 199 5.85 15.40 -7.93
N ALA A 200 4.74 16.03 -8.32
CA ALA A 200 3.45 15.36 -8.39
C ALA A 200 3.03 14.68 -7.07
N GLY A 201 3.23 15.35 -5.97
CA GLY A 201 2.70 14.92 -4.68
C GLY A 201 1.18 15.05 -4.70
N TRP A 202 0.51 13.94 -4.74
CA TRP A 202 -0.96 13.81 -4.83
C TRP A 202 -1.65 13.81 -3.47
N ASP A 203 -0.87 14.00 -2.42
CA ASP A 203 -1.38 13.95 -1.06
C ASP A 203 -1.58 15.35 -0.51
N ILE A 204 -2.82 15.76 -0.37
CA ILE A 204 -3.15 16.93 0.43
C ILE A 204 -3.10 16.52 1.89
N LYS A 205 -2.31 17.23 2.68
CA LYS A 205 -2.09 16.90 4.09
C LYS A 205 -2.44 18.08 4.99
N ARG A 206 -3.07 17.76 6.09
CA ARG A 206 -3.38 18.70 7.16
C ARG A 206 -2.60 18.33 8.41
N LEU A 207 -1.88 19.28 8.98
CA LEU A 207 -1.17 19.10 10.23
C LEU A 207 -2.17 18.97 11.39
N LEU A 208 -2.14 17.82 12.07
CA LEU A 208 -2.94 17.58 13.27
C LEU A 208 -2.25 18.07 14.54
N GLY A 209 -0.93 17.89 14.62
CA GLY A 209 -0.16 18.27 15.80
C GLY A 209 1.14 17.48 15.92
N THR A 210 1.73 17.52 17.10
CA THR A 210 2.97 16.79 17.43
C THR A 210 2.78 15.92 18.67
N VAL A 211 3.56 14.83 18.74
CA VAL A 211 3.61 13.93 19.89
C VAL A 211 5.06 13.59 20.22
N PRO A 212 5.41 13.38 21.50
CA PRO A 212 6.77 13.03 21.87
C PRO A 212 7.11 11.60 21.52
N VAL A 213 8.40 11.34 21.32
CA VAL A 213 9.02 10.02 21.30
C VAL A 213 9.82 9.85 22.59
N GLU A 214 9.67 8.72 23.25
CA GLU A 214 10.34 8.43 24.51
C GLU A 214 11.85 8.22 24.30
N LYS A 215 12.64 8.29 25.38
CA LYS A 215 14.11 8.17 25.31
C LYS A 215 14.58 6.84 24.71
N ASP A 216 13.81 5.79 24.91
CA ASP A 216 14.09 4.44 24.37
C ASP A 216 13.65 4.25 22.90
N GLY A 217 13.05 5.28 22.30
CA GLY A 217 12.54 5.26 20.94
C GLY A 217 11.09 4.81 20.83
N SER A 218 10.44 4.48 21.93
CA SER A 218 9.03 4.10 21.90
C SER A 218 8.10 5.32 21.86
N ALA A 219 6.86 5.12 21.43
CA ALA A 219 5.84 6.17 21.43
C ALA A 219 4.44 5.58 21.61
N ILE A 220 3.56 6.30 22.31
CA ILE A 220 2.13 5.97 22.39
C ILE A 220 1.32 7.26 22.37
N PHE A 221 0.35 7.35 21.46
CA PHE A 221 -0.44 8.56 21.26
C PHE A 221 -1.77 8.29 20.60
N LYS A 222 -2.67 9.24 20.67
CA LYS A 222 -3.98 9.20 20.03
C LYS A 222 -3.97 9.84 18.66
N ILE A 223 -4.81 9.32 17.78
CA ILE A 223 -5.13 9.88 16.45
C ILE A 223 -6.65 9.86 16.25
N PRO A 224 -7.22 10.72 15.40
CA PRO A 224 -8.62 10.62 15.03
C PRO A 224 -8.90 9.25 14.37
N ALA A 225 -9.95 8.57 14.81
CA ALA A 225 -10.37 7.31 14.22
C ALA A 225 -10.82 7.49 12.77
N ASN A 226 -10.71 6.43 11.97
CA ASN A 226 -11.08 6.39 10.54
C ASN A 226 -10.42 7.49 9.68
N THR A 227 -9.28 8.01 10.15
CA THR A 227 -8.54 9.07 9.46
C THR A 227 -7.18 8.52 9.07
N PRO A 228 -6.84 8.49 7.78
CA PRO A 228 -5.50 8.12 7.36
C PRO A 228 -4.50 9.19 7.78
N VAL A 229 -3.45 8.76 8.50
CA VAL A 229 -2.42 9.67 9.00
C VAL A 229 -1.03 9.21 8.59
N SER A 230 -0.12 10.16 8.42
CA SER A 230 1.31 9.90 8.25
C SER A 230 2.13 10.56 9.35
N LEU A 231 3.26 9.94 9.65
CA LEU A 231 4.17 10.35 10.71
C LEU A 231 5.45 10.94 10.12
N GLN A 232 5.89 12.06 10.66
CA GLN A 232 7.15 12.69 10.31
C GLN A 232 8.05 12.77 11.54
N PRO A 233 9.10 11.93 11.64
CA PRO A 233 10.06 12.00 12.73
C PRO A 233 10.82 13.32 12.74
N LEU A 234 10.93 13.94 13.91
CA LEU A 234 11.59 15.23 14.10
C LEU A 234 12.77 15.12 15.08
N ASP A 235 13.82 15.88 14.79
CA ASP A 235 14.96 16.10 15.69
C ASP A 235 14.59 17.05 16.86
N LYS A 236 15.58 17.35 17.70
CA LYS A 236 15.44 18.28 18.82
C LYS A 236 15.10 19.73 18.43
N ASN A 237 15.37 20.11 17.20
CA ASN A 237 15.09 21.43 16.66
C ASN A 237 13.76 21.50 15.88
N GLY A 238 12.99 20.39 15.86
CA GLY A 238 11.76 20.28 15.11
C GLY A 238 11.96 20.11 13.60
N ARG A 239 13.17 19.76 13.16
CA ARG A 239 13.48 19.50 11.75
C ARG A 239 13.10 18.07 11.42
N ALA A 240 12.54 17.89 10.23
CA ALA A 240 12.20 16.56 9.71
C ALA A 240 13.47 15.75 9.41
N VAL A 241 13.55 14.56 9.98
CA VAL A 241 14.65 13.60 9.73
C VAL A 241 14.27 12.65 8.60
N GLN A 242 13.00 12.26 8.53
CA GLN A 242 12.46 11.38 7.51
C GLN A 242 10.99 11.72 7.25
N TRP A 243 10.42 11.08 6.25
CA TRP A 243 9.01 11.24 5.86
C TRP A 243 8.37 9.88 5.61
N MET A 244 7.27 9.59 6.29
CA MET A 244 6.45 8.42 5.99
C MET A 244 5.67 8.68 4.70
N ARG A 245 5.97 7.94 3.64
CA ARG A 245 5.32 8.06 2.31
C ARG A 245 4.00 7.30 2.19
N SER A 246 3.69 6.51 3.19
CA SER A 246 2.44 5.77 3.31
C SER A 246 1.61 6.38 4.44
N TRP A 247 0.57 5.68 4.84
CA TRP A 247 -0.30 6.07 5.94
C TRP A 247 -0.67 4.87 6.81
N LEU A 248 -1.14 5.15 7.98
CA LEU A 248 -1.84 4.22 8.86
C LEU A 248 -3.22 4.77 9.18
N THR A 249 -4.16 3.90 9.48
CA THR A 249 -5.52 4.26 9.90
C THR A 249 -5.91 3.36 11.07
N GLY A 250 -6.43 3.97 12.13
CA GLY A 250 -7.00 3.24 13.27
C GLY A 250 -8.51 3.32 13.26
N MET A 251 -9.16 2.22 13.61
CA MET A 251 -10.61 2.17 13.82
C MET A 251 -10.97 2.77 15.19
N PRO A 252 -12.25 3.14 15.44
CA PRO A 252 -12.69 3.65 16.74
C PRO A 252 -12.28 2.75 17.90
N GLY A 253 -11.50 3.29 18.86
CA GLY A 253 -11.01 2.60 20.04
C GLY A 253 -9.96 1.52 19.79
N GLU A 254 -9.48 1.36 18.56
CA GLU A 254 -8.43 0.41 18.19
C GLU A 254 -7.07 0.85 18.69
N VAL A 255 -6.22 -0.14 18.99
CA VAL A 255 -4.77 0.08 19.20
C VAL A 255 -4.03 -0.44 17.98
N VAL A 256 -3.48 0.48 17.20
CA VAL A 256 -2.61 0.19 16.05
C VAL A 256 -1.17 0.10 16.54
N SER A 257 -0.55 -1.06 16.36
CA SER A 257 0.82 -1.29 16.83
C SER A 257 1.81 -1.37 15.67
N CYS A 258 2.94 -0.68 15.81
CA CYS A 258 4.09 -0.76 14.94
C CYS A 258 5.31 -1.23 15.73
N VAL A 259 6.12 -2.10 15.14
CA VAL A 259 7.41 -2.46 15.76
C VAL A 259 8.38 -1.28 15.65
N GLY A 260 8.48 -0.69 14.48
CA GLY A 260 9.34 0.45 14.21
C GLY A 260 8.99 1.19 12.93
N CYS A 261 9.94 1.94 12.38
CA CYS A 261 9.76 2.63 11.12
C CYS A 261 10.18 1.73 9.95
N HIS A 262 9.19 1.19 9.24
CA HIS A 262 9.38 0.30 8.09
C HIS A 262 10.13 -1.00 8.46
N GLU A 263 9.61 -1.71 9.44
CA GLU A 263 10.12 -3.02 9.87
C GLU A 263 10.01 -4.07 8.75
N ASP A 264 10.90 -5.06 8.79
CA ASP A 264 10.87 -6.18 7.86
C ASP A 264 9.74 -7.15 8.23
N GLN A 265 8.79 -7.33 7.32
CA GLN A 265 7.68 -8.27 7.47
C GLN A 265 8.08 -9.76 7.50
N ASN A 266 9.35 -10.09 7.27
CA ASN A 266 9.89 -11.46 7.36
C ASN A 266 10.58 -11.73 8.70
N THR A 267 10.66 -10.74 9.58
CA THR A 267 11.25 -10.89 10.91
C THR A 267 10.15 -10.87 11.97
N ILE A 268 10.34 -11.67 13.01
CA ILE A 268 9.50 -11.64 14.19
C ILE A 268 10.11 -10.62 15.16
N PRO A 269 9.37 -9.57 15.53
CA PRO A 269 9.88 -8.60 16.48
C PRO A 269 10.10 -9.23 17.85
N VAL A 270 11.22 -8.93 18.49
CA VAL A 270 11.46 -9.34 19.87
C VAL A 270 10.61 -8.45 20.78
N PRO A 271 9.70 -9.02 21.59
CA PRO A 271 8.92 -8.23 22.54
C PRO A 271 9.85 -7.54 23.53
N LYS A 272 9.72 -6.23 23.67
CA LYS A 272 10.47 -5.41 24.61
C LYS A 272 9.50 -4.69 25.54
N ARG A 273 9.82 -4.63 26.83
CA ARG A 273 9.14 -3.71 27.73
C ARG A 273 9.74 -2.31 27.51
N VAL A 274 8.92 -1.41 27.02
CA VAL A 274 9.34 -0.05 26.62
C VAL A 274 8.60 1.02 27.44
N GLN A 275 9.12 2.25 27.46
CA GLN A 275 8.54 3.32 28.26
C GLN A 275 7.09 3.62 27.86
N ALA A 276 6.80 3.61 26.57
CA ALA A 276 5.45 3.83 26.07
C ALA A 276 4.43 2.80 26.58
N SER A 277 4.83 1.56 26.85
CA SER A 277 3.92 0.51 27.34
C SER A 277 3.40 0.74 28.77
N THR A 278 4.00 1.68 29.50
CA THR A 278 3.63 2.01 30.87
C THR A 278 3.01 3.42 31.02
N ARG A 279 2.76 4.08 29.89
CA ARG A 279 2.21 5.44 29.88
C ARG A 279 0.79 5.46 29.31
N GLN A 280 0.05 6.50 29.69
CA GLN A 280 -1.17 6.85 28.97
C GLN A 280 -0.82 7.43 27.60
N PRO A 281 -1.64 7.18 26.57
CA PRO A 281 -1.43 7.76 25.25
C PRO A 281 -1.39 9.29 25.31
N HIS A 282 -0.38 9.87 24.66
CA HIS A 282 -0.28 11.31 24.51
C HIS A 282 -1.35 11.85 23.58
N GLU A 283 -1.95 12.97 23.96
CA GLU A 283 -2.77 13.79 23.07
C GLU A 283 -1.89 14.53 22.06
N LEU A 284 -2.43 14.84 20.89
CA LEU A 284 -1.76 15.65 19.90
C LEU A 284 -1.60 17.10 20.43
N LYS A 285 -0.37 17.57 20.53
CA LYS A 285 -0.09 18.98 20.78
C LYS A 285 -0.34 19.76 19.49
N ILE A 286 -1.44 20.47 19.45
CA ILE A 286 -1.86 21.27 18.30
C ILE A 286 -0.89 22.43 18.12
N ALA A 287 -0.49 22.72 16.89
CA ALA A 287 0.36 23.87 16.57
C ALA A 287 -0.36 25.19 16.84
N GLU A 288 0.41 26.24 17.08
CA GLU A 288 -0.13 27.59 17.13
C GLU A 288 -0.88 27.93 15.84
N GLY A 289 -2.10 28.43 15.93
CA GLY A 289 -2.99 28.65 14.80
C GLY A 289 -3.97 27.52 14.51
N GLY A 290 -3.96 26.42 15.32
CA GLY A 290 -4.94 25.34 15.25
C GLY A 290 -4.67 24.29 14.16
N VAL A 291 -5.61 23.37 14.01
CA VAL A 291 -5.58 22.32 12.97
C VAL A 291 -6.10 22.93 11.67
N ARG A 292 -5.23 23.15 10.71
CA ARG A 292 -5.57 23.74 9.42
C ARG A 292 -4.74 23.12 8.28
N PRO A 293 -5.17 23.24 7.03
CA PRO A 293 -4.35 22.82 5.90
C PRO A 293 -3.00 23.52 5.89
N TYR A 294 -1.96 22.81 5.51
CA TYR A 294 -0.65 23.37 5.24
C TYR A 294 -0.67 23.98 3.83
N THR A 295 -0.74 25.30 3.74
CA THR A 295 -0.91 25.99 2.47
C THR A 295 0.23 26.94 2.19
N PHE A 296 0.51 27.17 0.91
CA PHE A 296 1.51 28.12 0.48
C PHE A 296 1.24 29.55 1.03
N ALA A 297 0.01 29.98 0.96
CA ALA A 297 -0.38 31.32 1.41
C ALA A 297 -0.12 31.58 2.89
N TYR A 298 -0.35 30.60 3.76
CA TYR A 298 -0.18 30.75 5.20
C TYR A 298 1.23 30.42 5.69
N GLU A 299 1.92 29.47 5.04
CA GLU A 299 3.18 28.95 5.54
C GLU A 299 4.39 29.49 4.79
N ILE A 300 4.29 29.67 3.50
CA ILE A 300 5.42 30.00 2.63
C ILE A 300 5.43 31.47 2.24
N GLN A 301 4.30 32.02 1.81
CA GLN A 301 4.23 33.40 1.35
C GLN A 301 4.71 34.40 2.42
N PRO A 302 4.36 34.31 3.70
CA PRO A 302 4.88 35.23 4.71
C PRO A 302 6.41 35.18 4.89
N ILE A 303 7.03 34.04 4.59
CA ILE A 303 8.50 33.91 4.60
C ILE A 303 9.08 34.64 3.38
N LEU A 304 8.49 34.45 2.20
CA LEU A 304 8.90 35.11 0.98
C LEU A 304 8.74 36.65 1.09
N ASP A 305 7.62 37.11 1.64
CA ASP A 305 7.35 38.53 1.86
C ASP A 305 8.40 39.17 2.72
N ARG A 306 8.78 38.51 3.79
CA ARG A 306 9.78 39.01 4.74
C ARG A 306 11.21 38.98 4.21
N ALA A 307 11.57 37.90 3.48
CA ALA A 307 12.97 37.61 3.18
C ALA A 307 13.36 37.79 1.69
N CYS A 308 12.41 37.78 0.76
CA CYS A 308 12.70 37.68 -0.65
C CYS A 308 12.04 38.77 -1.52
N VAL A 309 10.82 39.17 -1.21
CA VAL A 309 10.02 40.09 -2.05
C VAL A 309 10.68 41.45 -2.20
N ALA A 310 11.46 41.91 -1.22
CA ALA A 310 12.18 43.19 -1.35
C ALA A 310 13.09 43.27 -2.61
N CYS A 311 13.60 42.11 -3.06
CA CYS A 311 14.42 42.03 -4.29
C CYS A 311 13.74 41.29 -5.44
N HIS A 312 12.64 40.61 -5.17
CA HIS A 312 11.90 39.74 -6.11
C HIS A 312 10.44 40.12 -6.19
N ASP A 313 10.19 41.41 -6.44
CA ASP A 313 8.87 42.04 -6.48
C ASP A 313 8.22 42.09 -7.86
N GLY A 314 8.89 41.55 -8.88
CA GLY A 314 8.45 41.57 -10.27
C GLY A 314 8.83 42.85 -11.04
N SER A 315 9.52 43.81 -10.42
CA SER A 315 9.99 45.01 -11.08
C SER A 315 11.10 44.76 -12.11
N LYS A 316 11.80 43.62 -11.98
CA LYS A 316 12.91 43.21 -12.85
C LYS A 316 12.58 41.93 -13.61
N PRO A 317 12.45 41.96 -14.94
CA PRO A 317 12.05 40.78 -15.72
C PRO A 317 13.00 39.61 -15.63
N GLU A 318 14.29 39.86 -15.35
CA GLU A 318 15.33 38.82 -15.21
C GLU A 318 15.30 38.10 -13.85
N ARG A 319 14.46 38.52 -12.90
CA ARG A 319 14.32 37.91 -11.61
C ARG A 319 12.95 37.28 -11.44
N PRO A 320 12.86 36.09 -10.76
CA PRO A 320 11.57 35.52 -10.45
C PRO A 320 10.79 36.48 -9.53
N ASN A 321 9.50 36.60 -9.77
CA ASN A 321 8.59 37.36 -8.90
C ASN A 321 8.04 36.44 -7.80
N PHE A 322 8.26 36.81 -6.56
CA PHE A 322 7.76 36.10 -5.39
C PHE A 322 6.65 36.85 -4.64
N LYS A 323 6.23 37.98 -5.17
CA LYS A 323 5.09 38.70 -4.63
C LYS A 323 3.82 37.85 -4.82
N ASP A 324 2.97 37.83 -3.81
CA ASP A 324 1.69 37.13 -3.94
C ASP A 324 0.88 37.72 -5.10
N THR A 325 0.74 36.93 -6.17
CA THR A 325 -0.08 37.28 -7.33
C THR A 325 -1.41 36.51 -7.31
N THR A 326 -1.69 35.76 -6.26
CA THR A 326 -2.91 34.99 -6.14
C THR A 326 -4.10 35.77 -5.59
N SER A 327 -4.26 36.98 -6.00
CA SER A 327 -5.59 37.57 -6.09
C SER A 327 -6.29 36.97 -7.34
N VAL A 328 -6.46 35.64 -7.32
CA VAL A 328 -7.30 34.98 -8.29
C VAL A 328 -8.71 35.03 -7.74
N GLY A 329 -9.54 35.84 -8.40
CA GLY A 329 -10.96 35.91 -8.20
C GLY A 329 -11.69 34.58 -8.43
#